data_3d2d2adc109a785de88a07e07f754d8e
#
_entry.id   3d2d2adc109a785de88a07e07f754d8e
#
_cell.length_a   1.000
_cell.length_b   1.000
_cell.length_c   1.000
_cell.angle_alpha   90.00
_cell.angle_beta   90.00
_cell.angle_gamma   90.00
#
_symmetry.space_group_name_H-M   'P 1'
#
loop_
_entity.id
_entity.type
_entity.pdbx_description
1 polymer ?
#
loop_
_entity_poly.entity_id
_entity_poly.type
_entity_poly.pdbx_seq_one_letter_code
_entity_poly.pdbx_strand_id
1 'polypeptide(L)'
;VIILDPSYDSYESPVLLCKAKPVRVALNDDYTPNWETIEKACSEKSRMIIINNPHNPTGKILTEADFLELEKILFKYPDLLVLSDEVYEYITFEEKHISAHTKNFLLDRCIMVSSFGKSFHITGWKIGYTIAPEHLMKEIKKVHQFLVFSVNSISQFAISEYLDVVDVTLLGKFYQEKRDYFQKLLQNSRFELKPCEGTYFQVASYANISNDDDVIFCKNLIINHGVAAIPISTFYSDHKDQKLIRFCFAKDNFTLEAAAKKLSEI
;
A
#
# COMPACT_ATOMS: atom_id res chain seq x y z
N VAL A 1 -16.93 -3.87 7.23
CA VAL A 1 -15.95 -3.48 6.22
C VAL A 1 -14.96 -4.61 6.04
N ILE A 2 -14.72 -5.01 4.79
CA ILE A 2 -13.74 -6.05 4.45
C ILE A 2 -12.38 -5.38 4.23
N ILE A 3 -11.35 -5.94 4.87
CA ILE A 3 -9.97 -5.47 4.80
C ILE A 3 -9.08 -6.67 4.45
N LEU A 4 -8.26 -6.54 3.41
CA LEU A 4 -7.33 -7.58 2.99
C LEU A 4 -6.10 -7.57 3.90
N ASP A 5 -5.66 -8.74 4.36
CA ASP A 5 -4.60 -8.89 5.36
C ASP A 5 -3.38 -9.61 4.76
N PRO A 6 -2.16 -9.07 4.82
CA PRO A 6 -1.71 -7.88 5.58
C PRO A 6 -2.24 -6.57 4.99
N SER A 7 -2.36 -5.53 5.81
CA SER A 7 -2.87 -4.24 5.37
C SER A 7 -2.17 -3.06 6.05
N TYR A 8 -2.29 -1.89 5.43
CA TYR A 8 -1.90 -0.65 6.07
C TYR A 8 -2.70 -0.47 7.38
N ASP A 9 -2.00 -0.17 8.47
CA ASP A 9 -2.52 -0.13 9.84
C ASP A 9 -3.68 0.85 10.05
N SER A 10 -3.72 1.91 9.26
CA SER A 10 -4.75 2.94 9.37
C SER A 10 -6.13 2.54 8.83
N TYR A 11 -6.31 1.38 8.21
CA TYR A 11 -7.64 1.02 7.67
C TYR A 11 -8.62 0.57 8.75
N GLU A 12 -8.15 -0.17 9.74
CA GLU A 12 -9.02 -0.72 10.78
C GLU A 12 -9.50 0.33 11.76
N SER A 13 -8.62 1.24 12.18
CA SER A 13 -8.94 2.23 13.21
C SER A 13 -10.15 3.10 12.88
N PRO A 14 -10.29 3.68 11.66
CA PRO A 14 -11.49 4.43 11.28
C PRO A 14 -12.75 3.57 11.25
N VAL A 15 -12.65 2.29 10.84
CA VAL A 15 -13.77 1.35 10.84
C VAL A 15 -14.31 1.17 12.26
N LEU A 16 -13.42 0.95 13.23
CA LEU A 16 -13.77 0.81 14.65
C LEU A 16 -14.34 2.11 15.24
N LEU A 17 -13.74 3.26 14.91
CA LEU A 17 -14.24 4.58 15.33
C LEU A 17 -15.66 4.84 14.84
N CYS A 18 -16.00 4.37 13.65
CA CYS A 18 -17.36 4.42 13.09
C CYS A 18 -18.29 3.34 13.67
N LYS A 19 -17.83 2.57 14.69
CA LYS A 19 -18.57 1.44 15.29
C LYS A 19 -18.98 0.37 14.27
N ALA A 20 -18.26 0.29 13.16
CA ALA A 20 -18.41 -0.77 12.18
C ALA A 20 -17.50 -1.95 12.53
N LYS A 21 -17.84 -3.14 11.99
CA LYS A 21 -17.05 -4.34 12.22
C LYS A 21 -16.04 -4.51 11.09
N PRO A 22 -14.72 -4.52 11.35
CA PRO A 22 -13.74 -4.98 10.37
C PRO A 22 -13.83 -6.51 10.22
N VAL A 23 -13.72 -6.98 8.98
CA VAL A 23 -13.62 -8.40 8.63
C VAL A 23 -12.34 -8.55 7.84
N ARG A 24 -11.34 -9.16 8.50
CA ARG A 24 -10.03 -9.40 7.90
C ARG A 24 -10.06 -10.65 7.04
N VAL A 25 -9.52 -10.56 5.83
CA VAL A 25 -9.42 -11.67 4.88
C VAL A 25 -7.97 -11.77 4.42
N ALA A 26 -7.35 -12.91 4.69
CA ALA A 26 -5.97 -13.13 4.31
C ALA A 26 -5.80 -13.16 2.79
N LEU A 27 -4.74 -12.52 2.30
CA LEU A 27 -4.23 -12.70 0.95
C LEU A 27 -3.63 -14.11 0.80
N ASN A 28 -3.44 -14.57 -0.42
CA ASN A 28 -2.69 -15.79 -0.72
C ASN A 28 -1.20 -15.61 -0.33
N ASP A 29 -0.43 -16.69 -0.33
CA ASP A 29 0.99 -16.67 0.03
C ASP A 29 1.85 -15.82 -0.92
N ASP A 30 1.40 -15.61 -2.16
CA ASP A 30 2.00 -14.73 -3.15
C ASP A 30 1.44 -13.30 -3.11
N TYR A 31 0.63 -13.01 -2.09
CA TYR A 31 -0.05 -11.74 -1.86
C TYR A 31 -1.12 -11.35 -2.90
N THR A 32 -1.55 -12.27 -3.74
CA THR A 32 -2.74 -12.06 -4.56
C THR A 32 -4.01 -12.15 -3.72
N PRO A 33 -5.09 -11.44 -4.07
CA PRO A 33 -6.37 -11.56 -3.37
C PRO A 33 -6.95 -12.97 -3.49
N ASN A 34 -7.42 -13.53 -2.38
CA ASN A 34 -8.19 -14.77 -2.37
C ASN A 34 -9.67 -14.45 -2.58
N TRP A 35 -10.07 -14.29 -3.83
CA TRP A 35 -11.42 -13.83 -4.19
C TRP A 35 -12.53 -14.74 -3.68
N GLU A 36 -12.31 -16.06 -3.63
CA GLU A 36 -13.28 -17.02 -3.06
C GLU A 36 -13.50 -16.75 -1.56
N THR A 37 -12.42 -16.53 -0.81
CA THR A 37 -12.50 -16.24 0.62
C THR A 37 -13.08 -14.84 0.87
N ILE A 38 -12.77 -13.87 0.01
CA ILE A 38 -13.34 -12.52 0.06
C ILE A 38 -14.85 -12.59 -0.16
N GLU A 39 -15.32 -13.33 -1.15
CA GLU A 39 -16.75 -13.50 -1.41
C GLU A 39 -17.47 -14.16 -0.22
N LYS A 40 -16.89 -15.21 0.37
CA LYS A 40 -17.45 -15.88 1.56
C LYS A 40 -17.52 -14.95 2.79
N ALA A 41 -16.63 -13.97 2.88
CA ALA A 41 -16.64 -12.96 3.94
C ALA A 41 -17.70 -11.86 3.73
N CYS A 42 -18.22 -11.72 2.52
CA CYS A 42 -19.30 -10.79 2.20
C CYS A 42 -20.65 -11.27 2.73
N SER A 43 -21.50 -10.33 3.07
CA SER A 43 -22.90 -10.56 3.48
C SER A 43 -23.73 -9.33 3.12
N GLU A 44 -25.06 -9.42 3.29
CA GLU A 44 -25.97 -8.27 3.13
C GLU A 44 -25.65 -7.09 4.08
N LYS A 45 -24.88 -7.34 5.15
CA LYS A 45 -24.43 -6.31 6.08
C LYS A 45 -23.09 -5.67 5.65
N SER A 46 -22.42 -6.22 4.65
CA SER A 46 -21.17 -5.66 4.13
C SER A 46 -21.45 -4.34 3.42
N ARG A 47 -20.66 -3.31 3.73
CA ARG A 47 -20.85 -1.97 3.16
C ARG A 47 -19.65 -1.47 2.39
N MET A 48 -18.48 -2.00 2.65
CA MET A 48 -17.26 -1.56 1.98
C MET A 48 -16.22 -2.68 1.94
N ILE A 49 -15.49 -2.75 0.85
CA ILE A 49 -14.22 -3.45 0.73
C ILE A 49 -13.11 -2.43 0.48
N ILE A 50 -11.99 -2.58 1.18
CA ILE A 50 -10.81 -1.74 0.99
C ILE A 50 -9.78 -2.53 0.19
N ILE A 51 -9.38 -2.00 -0.95
CA ILE A 51 -8.27 -2.49 -1.76
C ILE A 51 -7.16 -1.45 -1.76
N ASN A 52 -5.91 -1.90 -1.79
CA ASN A 52 -4.74 -1.03 -1.92
C ASN A 52 -3.90 -1.50 -3.10
N ASN A 53 -3.76 -0.65 -4.10
CA ASN A 53 -3.11 -1.00 -5.37
C ASN A 53 -2.28 0.19 -5.89
N PRO A 54 -0.97 0.09 -5.99
CA PRO A 54 -0.05 -0.98 -5.51
C PRO A 54 -0.09 -1.19 -3.99
N HIS A 55 0.10 -2.42 -3.55
CA HIS A 55 -0.15 -2.85 -2.19
C HIS A 55 0.99 -2.56 -1.21
N ASN A 56 0.69 -1.90 -0.11
CA ASN A 56 1.58 -1.76 1.03
C ASN A 56 1.14 -2.77 2.12
N PRO A 57 2.00 -3.71 2.55
CA PRO A 57 3.49 -3.66 2.52
C PRO A 57 4.17 -4.43 1.37
N THR A 58 3.46 -5.17 0.53
CA THR A 58 4.03 -6.26 -0.26
C THR A 58 4.58 -5.84 -1.63
N GLY A 59 4.13 -4.70 -2.16
CA GLY A 59 4.46 -4.26 -3.51
C GLY A 59 3.68 -4.98 -4.61
N LYS A 60 2.70 -5.82 -4.25
CA LYS A 60 1.85 -6.52 -5.22
C LYS A 60 0.94 -5.53 -5.94
N ILE A 61 0.62 -5.79 -7.22
CA ILE A 61 -0.37 -5.03 -7.98
C ILE A 61 -1.56 -5.91 -8.37
N LEU A 62 -2.73 -5.29 -8.51
CA LEU A 62 -3.94 -5.95 -9.01
C LEU A 62 -3.91 -6.01 -10.54
N THR A 63 -4.36 -7.15 -11.08
CA THR A 63 -4.47 -7.43 -12.49
C THR A 63 -5.89 -7.20 -13.03
N GLU A 64 -6.07 -7.25 -14.35
CA GLU A 64 -7.41 -7.25 -14.96
C GLU A 64 -8.27 -8.43 -14.47
N ALA A 65 -7.66 -9.58 -14.25
CA ALA A 65 -8.36 -10.76 -13.71
C ALA A 65 -8.89 -10.50 -12.29
N ASP A 66 -8.13 -9.77 -11.46
CA ASP A 66 -8.59 -9.40 -10.11
C ASP A 66 -9.80 -8.47 -10.16
N PHE A 67 -9.81 -7.51 -11.09
CA PHE A 67 -10.97 -6.63 -11.27
C PHE A 67 -12.20 -7.38 -11.78
N LEU A 68 -12.04 -8.41 -12.62
CA LEU A 68 -13.16 -9.27 -13.04
C LEU A 68 -13.75 -10.09 -11.89
N GLU A 69 -12.93 -10.58 -10.97
CA GLU A 69 -13.43 -11.28 -9.77
C GLU A 69 -14.13 -10.28 -8.80
N LEU A 70 -13.57 -9.09 -8.64
CA LEU A 70 -14.22 -8.03 -7.86
C LEU A 70 -15.59 -7.67 -8.45
N GLU A 71 -15.71 -7.57 -9.77
CA GLU A 71 -16.98 -7.28 -10.46
C GLU A 71 -18.06 -8.32 -10.13
N LYS A 72 -17.70 -9.62 -10.14
CA LYS A 72 -18.64 -10.71 -9.77
C LYS A 72 -19.16 -10.55 -8.34
N ILE A 73 -18.28 -10.21 -7.40
CA ILE A 73 -18.68 -9.97 -6.02
C ILE A 73 -19.62 -8.77 -5.92
N LEU A 74 -19.29 -7.68 -6.61
CA LEU A 74 -20.10 -6.46 -6.59
C LEU A 74 -21.46 -6.65 -7.29
N PHE A 75 -21.56 -7.53 -8.26
CA PHE A 75 -22.83 -7.90 -8.86
C PHE A 75 -23.73 -8.63 -7.86
N LYS A 76 -23.16 -9.51 -7.04
CA LYS A 76 -23.88 -10.24 -6.00
C LYS A 76 -24.25 -9.38 -4.79
N TYR A 77 -23.44 -8.35 -4.48
CA TYR A 77 -23.62 -7.45 -3.34
C TYR A 77 -23.71 -6.00 -3.85
N PRO A 78 -24.90 -5.56 -4.34
CA PRO A 78 -25.06 -4.27 -5.00
C PRO A 78 -24.81 -3.06 -4.09
N ASP A 79 -24.98 -3.21 -2.77
CA ASP A 79 -24.73 -2.15 -1.78
C ASP A 79 -23.27 -2.04 -1.31
N LEU A 80 -22.40 -2.93 -1.79
CA LEU A 80 -21.00 -2.96 -1.40
C LEU A 80 -20.23 -1.85 -2.15
N LEU A 81 -19.65 -0.92 -1.40
CA LEU A 81 -18.75 0.11 -1.91
C LEU A 81 -17.33 -0.40 -1.97
N VAL A 82 -16.50 0.19 -2.84
CA VAL A 82 -15.07 -0.04 -2.90
C VAL A 82 -14.35 1.23 -2.49
N LEU A 83 -13.44 1.13 -1.51
CA LEU A 83 -12.42 2.14 -1.28
C LEU A 83 -11.13 1.65 -1.90
N SER A 84 -10.66 2.34 -2.94
CA SER A 84 -9.41 2.04 -3.63
C SER A 84 -8.34 3.01 -3.19
N ASP A 85 -7.38 2.52 -2.41
CA ASP A 85 -6.21 3.29 -2.01
C ASP A 85 -5.12 3.11 -3.08
N GLU A 86 -4.92 4.15 -3.89
CA GLU A 86 -4.02 4.18 -5.04
C GLU A 86 -2.84 5.13 -4.81
N VAL A 87 -2.42 5.35 -3.57
CA VAL A 87 -1.36 6.30 -3.23
C VAL A 87 -0.01 6.02 -3.90
N TYR A 88 0.19 4.82 -4.44
CA TYR A 88 1.39 4.41 -5.19
C TYR A 88 1.13 4.26 -6.68
N GLU A 89 0.06 4.82 -7.25
CA GLU A 89 -0.39 4.65 -8.64
C GLU A 89 0.70 4.88 -9.70
N TYR A 90 1.66 5.78 -9.46
CA TYR A 90 2.78 6.07 -10.36
C TYR A 90 4.03 5.25 -10.09
N ILE A 91 4.00 4.36 -9.09
CA ILE A 91 5.17 3.58 -8.67
C ILE A 91 4.89 2.10 -8.93
N THR A 92 4.85 1.75 -10.19
CA THR A 92 4.79 0.38 -10.72
C THR A 92 5.92 0.18 -11.72
N PHE A 93 6.32 -1.04 -11.95
CA PHE A 93 7.56 -1.34 -12.67
C PHE A 93 7.29 -2.02 -14.01
N GLU A 94 7.26 -3.36 -14.07
CA GLU A 94 7.08 -4.11 -15.31
C GLU A 94 5.67 -3.94 -15.87
N GLU A 95 4.66 -3.95 -15.01
CA GLU A 95 3.25 -3.80 -15.37
C GLU A 95 2.71 -2.43 -14.96
N LYS A 96 1.78 -1.91 -15.73
CA LYS A 96 1.14 -0.64 -15.44
C LYS A 96 0.08 -0.77 -14.35
N HIS A 97 -0.01 0.24 -13.52
CA HIS A 97 -1.13 0.38 -12.58
C HIS A 97 -2.47 0.45 -13.32
N ILE A 98 -3.44 -0.31 -12.80
CA ILE A 98 -4.82 -0.25 -13.24
C ILE A 98 -5.61 0.48 -12.15
N SER A 99 -6.06 1.70 -12.44
CA SER A 99 -6.89 2.43 -11.51
C SER A 99 -8.31 1.87 -11.49
N ALA A 100 -8.87 1.71 -10.29
CA ALA A 100 -10.28 1.33 -10.11
C ALA A 100 -11.23 2.28 -10.83
N HIS A 101 -10.87 3.57 -10.94
CA HIS A 101 -11.67 4.58 -11.61
C HIS A 101 -11.81 4.37 -13.13
N THR A 102 -10.99 3.53 -13.74
CA THR A 102 -11.11 3.16 -15.16
C THR A 102 -12.13 2.05 -15.41
N LYS A 103 -12.70 1.44 -14.36
CA LYS A 103 -13.63 0.32 -14.45
C LYS A 103 -15.07 0.81 -14.41
N ASN A 104 -15.82 0.60 -15.49
CA ASN A 104 -17.21 1.06 -15.60
C ASN A 104 -18.10 0.60 -14.44
N PHE A 105 -17.94 -0.63 -13.97
CA PHE A 105 -18.74 -1.19 -12.88
C PHE A 105 -18.42 -0.56 -11.50
N LEU A 106 -17.35 0.23 -11.39
CA LEU A 106 -16.94 0.93 -10.18
C LEU A 106 -17.34 2.41 -10.16
N LEU A 107 -17.72 3.01 -11.29
CA LEU A 107 -17.95 4.46 -11.39
C LEU A 107 -18.95 5.01 -10.38
N ASP A 108 -20.00 4.24 -10.05
CA ASP A 108 -21.05 4.67 -9.13
C ASP A 108 -20.85 4.20 -7.67
N ARG A 109 -19.77 3.48 -7.37
CA ARG A 109 -19.57 2.86 -6.05
C ARG A 109 -18.13 2.80 -5.56
N CYS A 110 -17.20 3.48 -6.24
CA CYS A 110 -15.82 3.53 -5.82
C CYS A 110 -15.46 4.90 -5.23
N ILE A 111 -14.72 4.85 -4.13
CA ILE A 111 -14.02 5.98 -3.54
C ILE A 111 -12.53 5.71 -3.77
N MET A 112 -11.95 6.38 -4.76
CA MET A 112 -10.51 6.32 -5.01
C MET A 112 -9.82 7.40 -4.17
N VAL A 113 -8.74 7.04 -3.50
CA VAL A 113 -7.89 7.96 -2.74
C VAL A 113 -6.45 7.85 -3.22
N SER A 114 -5.80 9.01 -3.35
CA SER A 114 -4.38 9.09 -3.68
C SER A 114 -3.69 10.21 -2.89
N SER A 115 -2.37 10.31 -3.02
CA SER A 115 -1.58 11.23 -2.21
C SER A 115 -0.41 11.85 -3.00
N PHE A 116 -0.37 13.15 -3.08
CA PHE A 116 0.80 13.87 -3.57
C PHE A 116 2.05 13.62 -2.74
N GLY A 117 1.86 13.25 -1.45
CA GLY A 117 2.95 12.93 -0.55
C GLY A 117 3.85 11.80 -1.04
N LYS A 118 3.29 10.81 -1.74
CA LYS A 118 4.02 9.67 -2.29
C LYS A 118 4.65 10.00 -3.64
N SER A 119 3.86 10.62 -4.52
CA SER A 119 4.28 10.96 -5.87
C SER A 119 5.32 12.08 -5.92
N PHE A 120 5.25 13.05 -4.98
CA PHE A 120 6.12 14.23 -4.99
C PHE A 120 7.11 14.28 -3.82
N HIS A 121 7.29 13.19 -3.09
CA HIS A 121 8.22 13.09 -1.94
C HIS A 121 7.93 14.09 -0.80
N ILE A 122 6.67 14.50 -0.65
CA ILE A 122 6.22 15.50 0.32
C ILE A 122 5.24 14.92 1.36
N THR A 123 5.52 13.73 1.86
CA THR A 123 4.64 13.01 2.80
C THR A 123 4.26 13.84 4.02
N GLY A 124 5.15 14.73 4.48
CA GLY A 124 4.91 15.64 5.61
C GLY A 124 3.90 16.75 5.32
N TRP A 125 3.61 17.07 4.06
CA TRP A 125 2.62 18.09 3.69
C TRP A 125 1.18 17.66 3.91
N LYS A 126 0.93 16.34 4.01
CA LYS A 126 -0.39 15.76 4.34
C LYS A 126 -1.49 16.16 3.38
N ILE A 127 -1.19 16.17 2.07
CA ILE A 127 -2.12 16.49 1.00
C ILE A 127 -2.31 15.29 0.08
N GLY A 128 -3.54 14.97 -0.19
CA GLY A 128 -3.98 13.97 -1.15
C GLY A 128 -5.26 14.41 -1.83
N TYR A 129 -5.84 13.54 -2.63
CA TYR A 129 -7.10 13.78 -3.29
C TYR A 129 -7.98 12.54 -3.28
N THR A 130 -9.26 12.77 -3.46
CA THR A 130 -10.28 11.73 -3.52
C THR A 130 -11.14 11.94 -4.73
N ILE A 131 -11.38 10.87 -5.48
CA ILE A 131 -12.32 10.84 -6.61
C ILE A 131 -13.43 9.86 -6.25
N ALA A 132 -14.67 10.31 -6.35
CA ALA A 132 -15.85 9.49 -6.07
C ALA A 132 -17.06 10.05 -6.82
N PRO A 133 -18.10 9.25 -7.06
CA PRO A 133 -19.35 9.75 -7.64
C PRO A 133 -19.99 10.82 -6.75
N GLU A 134 -20.78 11.70 -7.35
CA GLU A 134 -21.31 12.90 -6.70
C GLU A 134 -22.03 12.60 -5.38
N HIS A 135 -22.85 11.56 -5.34
CA HIS A 135 -23.64 11.20 -4.14
C HIS A 135 -22.71 10.80 -2.96
N LEU A 136 -21.60 10.08 -3.19
CA LEU A 136 -20.61 9.76 -2.16
C LEU A 136 -19.75 10.98 -1.81
N MET A 137 -19.33 11.75 -2.82
CA MET A 137 -18.53 12.95 -2.61
C MET A 137 -19.28 13.99 -1.77
N LYS A 138 -20.59 14.11 -1.93
CA LYS A 138 -21.42 14.99 -1.11
C LYS A 138 -21.33 14.65 0.39
N GLU A 139 -21.36 13.37 0.73
CA GLU A 139 -21.24 12.92 2.13
C GLU A 139 -19.82 13.07 2.66
N ILE A 140 -18.80 12.76 1.83
CA ILE A 140 -17.39 12.96 2.18
C ILE A 140 -17.14 14.44 2.51
N LYS A 141 -17.60 15.37 1.68
CA LYS A 141 -17.45 16.81 1.89
C LYS A 141 -18.06 17.30 3.20
N LYS A 142 -19.23 16.77 3.60
CA LYS A 142 -19.84 17.12 4.89
C LYS A 142 -18.97 16.73 6.06
N VAL A 143 -18.38 15.54 6.03
CA VAL A 143 -17.47 15.07 7.09
C VAL A 143 -16.17 15.86 7.08
N HIS A 144 -15.58 16.06 5.89
CA HIS A 144 -14.33 16.80 5.69
C HIS A 144 -14.43 18.24 6.24
N GLN A 145 -15.57 18.91 6.05
CA GLN A 145 -15.80 20.26 6.55
C GLN A 145 -15.55 20.37 8.06
N PHE A 146 -15.90 19.35 8.85
CA PHE A 146 -15.78 19.40 10.30
C PHE A 146 -14.49 18.76 10.82
N LEU A 147 -13.89 17.83 10.08
CA LEU A 147 -12.65 17.18 10.49
C LEU A 147 -11.41 17.99 10.08
N VAL A 148 -11.40 18.57 8.90
CA VAL A 148 -10.24 19.25 8.31
C VAL A 148 -10.53 20.73 8.08
N PHE A 149 -11.80 21.07 7.78
CA PHE A 149 -12.27 22.38 7.35
C PHE A 149 -11.69 22.79 6.00
N SER A 150 -10.38 23.00 5.92
CA SER A 150 -9.66 23.35 4.70
C SER A 150 -8.25 22.76 4.73
N VAL A 151 -7.81 22.24 3.61
CA VAL A 151 -6.41 21.81 3.42
C VAL A 151 -5.53 23.05 3.31
N ASN A 152 -4.27 22.96 3.77
CA ASN A 152 -3.32 24.07 3.75
C ASN A 152 -3.20 24.71 2.36
N SER A 153 -3.59 25.98 2.24
CA SER A 153 -3.68 26.68 0.94
C SER A 153 -2.32 26.95 0.29
N ILE A 154 -1.27 27.20 1.10
CA ILE A 154 0.09 27.40 0.57
C ILE A 154 0.59 26.14 -0.11
N SER A 155 0.39 24.98 0.52
CA SER A 155 0.78 23.71 -0.05
C SER A 155 -0.05 23.34 -1.29
N GLN A 156 -1.36 23.67 -1.31
CA GLN A 156 -2.19 23.48 -2.50
C GLN A 156 -1.69 24.33 -3.68
N PHE A 157 -1.36 25.59 -3.43
CA PHE A 157 -0.82 26.48 -4.44
C PHE A 157 0.51 25.96 -5.00
N ALA A 158 1.44 25.58 -4.13
CA ALA A 158 2.73 25.02 -4.55
C ALA A 158 2.59 23.73 -5.37
N ILE A 159 1.65 22.84 -4.99
CA ILE A 159 1.36 21.63 -5.76
C ILE A 159 0.74 21.99 -7.13
N SER A 160 -0.16 22.96 -7.19
CA SER A 160 -0.76 23.42 -8.45
C SER A 160 0.30 23.86 -9.44
N GLU A 161 1.24 24.71 -9.00
CA GLU A 161 2.36 25.16 -9.85
C GLU A 161 3.28 24.00 -10.27
N TYR A 162 3.50 23.02 -9.36
CA TYR A 162 4.36 21.88 -9.64
C TYR A 162 3.72 20.88 -10.62
N LEU A 163 2.40 20.75 -10.62
CA LEU A 163 1.68 19.87 -11.54
C LEU A 163 1.86 20.27 -13.02
N ASP A 164 2.09 21.56 -13.29
CA ASP A 164 2.31 22.06 -14.64
C ASP A 164 3.69 21.70 -15.22
N VAL A 165 4.64 21.31 -14.37
CA VAL A 165 6.03 21.03 -14.77
C VAL A 165 6.50 19.60 -14.49
N VAL A 166 5.80 18.85 -13.64
CA VAL A 166 6.19 17.49 -13.28
C VAL A 166 5.71 16.47 -14.32
N ASP A 167 6.59 15.53 -14.64
CA ASP A 167 6.20 14.33 -15.39
C ASP A 167 6.15 13.13 -14.44
N VAL A 168 4.95 12.82 -13.94
CA VAL A 168 4.73 11.69 -13.03
C VAL A 168 4.96 10.33 -13.68
N THR A 169 4.97 10.25 -15.01
CA THR A 169 5.20 8.98 -15.72
C THR A 169 6.63 8.49 -15.58
N LEU A 170 7.56 9.35 -15.18
CA LEU A 170 8.96 9.01 -14.94
C LEU A 170 9.19 8.32 -13.60
N LEU A 171 8.24 8.42 -12.66
CA LEU A 171 8.39 7.87 -11.30
C LEU A 171 8.54 6.35 -11.29
N GLY A 172 7.78 5.64 -12.11
CA GLY A 172 7.88 4.19 -12.22
C GLY A 172 9.31 3.76 -12.54
N LYS A 173 9.89 4.32 -13.60
CA LYS A 173 11.28 4.05 -14.01
C LYS A 173 12.28 4.44 -12.93
N PHE A 174 12.15 5.62 -12.34
CA PHE A 174 13.04 6.10 -11.27
C PHE A 174 13.10 5.12 -10.09
N TYR A 175 11.94 4.64 -9.63
CA TYR A 175 11.89 3.69 -8.52
C TYR A 175 12.25 2.27 -8.93
N GLN A 176 11.99 1.87 -10.16
CA GLN A 176 12.46 0.58 -10.69
C GLN A 176 13.98 0.50 -10.68
N GLU A 177 14.68 1.55 -11.14
CA GLU A 177 16.13 1.62 -11.09
C GLU A 177 16.66 1.52 -9.65
N LYS A 178 15.99 2.15 -8.67
CA LYS A 178 16.35 2.04 -7.25
C LYS A 178 16.09 0.64 -6.68
N ARG A 179 14.94 0.02 -7.03
CA ARG A 179 14.63 -1.36 -6.65
C ARG A 179 15.71 -2.32 -7.16
N ASP A 180 15.99 -2.26 -8.45
CA ASP A 180 16.93 -3.15 -9.11
C ASP A 180 18.35 -2.97 -8.54
N TYR A 181 18.71 -1.71 -8.27
CA TYR A 181 19.98 -1.41 -7.62
C TYR A 181 20.07 -1.99 -6.20
N PHE A 182 19.05 -1.79 -5.38
CA PHE A 182 19.00 -2.33 -4.02
C PHE A 182 19.00 -3.87 -4.01
N GLN A 183 18.21 -4.50 -4.90
CA GLN A 183 18.21 -5.95 -5.06
C GLN A 183 19.57 -6.49 -5.48
N LYS A 184 20.26 -5.82 -6.42
CA LYS A 184 21.63 -6.17 -6.84
C LYS A 184 22.62 -6.07 -5.68
N LEU A 185 22.52 -5.05 -4.84
CA LEU A 185 23.40 -4.90 -3.69
C LEU A 185 23.21 -6.04 -2.67
N LEU A 186 22.00 -6.58 -2.53
CA LEU A 186 21.67 -7.66 -1.60
C LEU A 186 21.76 -9.08 -2.21
N GLN A 187 22.13 -9.23 -3.47
CA GLN A 187 22.09 -10.52 -4.19
C GLN A 187 22.93 -11.62 -3.51
N ASN A 188 23.98 -11.26 -2.79
CA ASN A 188 24.87 -12.18 -2.07
C ASN A 188 24.63 -12.17 -0.56
N SER A 189 23.61 -11.49 -0.07
CA SER A 189 23.23 -11.50 1.33
C SER A 189 22.42 -12.78 1.67
N ARG A 190 22.25 -13.04 2.95
CA ARG A 190 21.42 -14.17 3.43
C ARG A 190 19.91 -13.86 3.43
N PHE A 191 19.52 -12.64 3.05
CA PHE A 191 18.12 -12.26 2.89
C PHE A 191 17.54 -12.82 1.60
N GLU A 192 16.34 -13.42 1.68
CA GLU A 192 15.58 -13.85 0.52
C GLU A 192 14.58 -12.76 0.13
N LEU A 193 14.84 -12.07 -0.97
CA LEU A 193 13.99 -10.98 -1.44
C LEU A 193 12.72 -11.53 -2.09
N LYS A 194 11.56 -10.99 -1.71
CA LYS A 194 10.27 -11.34 -2.34
C LYS A 194 10.01 -10.46 -3.57
N PRO A 195 9.17 -10.90 -4.53
CA PRO A 195 8.78 -10.08 -5.68
C PRO A 195 8.28 -8.70 -5.25
N CYS A 196 8.63 -7.67 -6.01
CA CYS A 196 8.21 -6.30 -5.79
C CYS A 196 7.82 -5.69 -7.13
N GLU A 197 6.52 -5.57 -7.37
CA GLU A 197 5.93 -5.12 -8.63
C GLU A 197 5.61 -3.61 -8.61
N GLY A 198 5.51 -3.03 -7.41
CA GLY A 198 5.23 -1.61 -7.22
C GLY A 198 5.60 -1.14 -5.82
N THR A 199 5.29 0.11 -5.50
CA THR A 199 5.69 0.82 -4.29
C THR A 199 7.19 1.11 -4.24
N TYR A 200 7.72 1.56 -3.11
CA TYR A 200 9.16 1.71 -2.85
C TYR A 200 9.62 0.86 -1.67
N PHE A 201 8.94 -0.29 -1.47
CA PHE A 201 9.25 -1.22 -0.40
C PHE A 201 9.72 -2.56 -0.95
N GLN A 202 10.67 -3.16 -0.26
CA GLN A 202 11.16 -4.50 -0.54
C GLN A 202 10.89 -5.39 0.67
N VAL A 203 10.05 -6.39 0.50
CA VAL A 203 9.87 -7.44 1.49
C VAL A 203 11.00 -8.45 1.34
N ALA A 204 11.56 -8.87 2.47
CA ALA A 204 12.63 -9.84 2.53
C ALA A 204 12.41 -10.84 3.67
N SER A 205 12.71 -12.11 3.44
CA SER A 205 12.79 -13.12 4.49
C SER A 205 14.18 -13.10 5.13
N TYR A 206 14.21 -13.20 6.46
CA TYR A 206 15.42 -13.37 7.26
C TYR A 206 15.48 -14.76 7.92
N ALA A 207 14.64 -15.70 7.50
CA ALA A 207 14.55 -17.04 8.09
C ALA A 207 15.89 -17.80 8.10
N ASN A 208 16.78 -17.52 7.13
CA ASN A 208 18.14 -18.09 7.07
C ASN A 208 19.14 -17.37 7.99
N ILE A 209 18.75 -16.32 8.70
CA ILE A 209 19.63 -15.46 9.50
C ILE A 209 19.38 -15.66 10.98
N SER A 210 18.11 -15.61 11.45
CA SER A 210 17.74 -15.68 12.85
C SER A 210 16.40 -16.40 13.06
N ASN A 211 16.28 -17.04 14.24
CA ASN A 211 15.02 -17.61 14.71
C ASN A 211 14.21 -16.62 15.58
N ASP A 212 14.72 -15.42 15.84
CA ASP A 212 13.97 -14.37 16.56
C ASP A 212 12.69 -14.01 15.81
N ASP A 213 11.66 -13.54 16.52
CA ASP A 213 10.51 -12.93 15.86
C ASP A 213 10.90 -11.64 15.13
N ASP A 214 10.08 -11.21 14.17
CA ASP A 214 10.41 -10.10 13.28
C ASP A 214 10.54 -8.75 14.02
N VAL A 215 9.82 -8.56 15.12
CA VAL A 215 9.93 -7.36 15.97
C VAL A 215 11.28 -7.32 16.68
N ILE A 216 11.70 -8.45 17.26
CA ILE A 216 13.01 -8.58 17.92
C ILE A 216 14.12 -8.46 16.89
N PHE A 217 14.00 -9.15 15.76
CA PHE A 217 14.97 -9.06 14.67
C PHE A 217 15.16 -7.62 14.17
N CYS A 218 14.08 -6.89 13.92
CA CYS A 218 14.15 -5.48 13.49
C CYS A 218 14.81 -4.59 14.55
N LYS A 219 14.53 -4.80 15.85
CA LYS A 219 15.21 -4.07 16.93
C LYS A 219 16.71 -4.37 16.96
N ASN A 220 17.10 -5.64 16.85
CA ASN A 220 18.50 -6.07 16.81
C ASN A 220 19.21 -5.50 15.58
N LEU A 221 18.53 -5.45 14.42
CA LEU A 221 19.05 -4.86 13.20
C LEU A 221 19.41 -3.38 13.38
N ILE A 222 18.57 -2.63 14.09
CA ILE A 222 18.86 -1.21 14.41
C ILE A 222 20.01 -1.10 15.40
N ILE A 223 19.96 -1.83 16.52
CA ILE A 223 20.91 -1.69 17.63
C ILE A 223 22.31 -2.14 17.22
N ASN A 224 22.43 -3.29 16.55
CA ASN A 224 23.71 -3.91 16.27
C ASN A 224 24.29 -3.49 14.92
N HIS A 225 23.45 -3.14 13.94
CA HIS A 225 23.88 -2.87 12.57
C HIS A 225 23.51 -1.46 12.08
N GLY A 226 22.66 -0.72 12.82
CA GLY A 226 22.24 0.64 12.46
C GLY A 226 21.44 0.69 11.15
N VAL A 227 20.68 -0.37 10.83
CA VAL A 227 19.78 -0.44 9.68
C VAL A 227 18.37 -0.64 10.17
N ALA A 228 17.43 0.17 9.68
CA ALA A 228 16.03 0.08 10.05
C ALA A 228 15.22 -0.71 9.00
N ALA A 229 14.41 -1.64 9.47
CA ALA A 229 13.39 -2.33 8.71
C ALA A 229 12.07 -2.35 9.53
N ILE A 230 10.96 -2.64 8.87
CA ILE A 230 9.66 -2.76 9.53
C ILE A 230 9.26 -4.23 9.58
N PRO A 231 8.89 -4.77 10.76
CA PRO A 231 8.40 -6.13 10.89
C PRO A 231 7.07 -6.29 10.14
N ILE A 232 6.93 -7.36 9.34
CA ILE A 232 5.71 -7.59 8.54
C ILE A 232 4.54 -8.02 9.43
N SER A 233 4.78 -8.64 10.57
CA SER A 233 3.72 -9.03 11.52
C SER A 233 2.85 -7.86 11.96
N THR A 234 3.38 -6.63 11.97
CA THR A 234 2.63 -5.42 12.34
C THR A 234 1.53 -5.04 11.35
N PHE A 235 1.55 -5.60 10.14
CA PHE A 235 0.52 -5.39 9.12
C PHE A 235 -0.58 -6.46 9.17
N TYR A 236 -0.38 -7.53 9.94
CA TYR A 236 -1.37 -8.59 10.15
C TYR A 236 -2.20 -8.35 11.41
N SER A 237 -3.48 -8.63 11.33
CA SER A 237 -4.40 -8.49 12.47
C SER A 237 -4.10 -9.44 13.62
N ASP A 238 -3.56 -10.61 13.33
CA ASP A 238 -3.16 -11.63 14.31
C ASP A 238 -1.67 -11.54 14.71
N HIS A 239 -0.94 -10.55 14.20
CA HIS A 239 0.50 -10.34 14.39
C HIS A 239 1.35 -11.58 14.06
N LYS A 240 0.90 -12.41 13.13
CA LYS A 240 1.60 -13.62 12.72
C LYS A 240 2.99 -13.31 12.16
N ASP A 241 4.02 -13.81 12.85
CA ASP A 241 5.40 -13.77 12.38
C ASP A 241 5.64 -14.80 11.27
N GLN A 242 6.05 -14.34 10.11
CA GLN A 242 6.41 -15.16 8.95
C GLN A 242 7.91 -15.06 8.62
N LYS A 243 8.73 -14.53 9.54
CA LYS A 243 10.15 -14.23 9.33
C LYS A 243 10.37 -13.26 8.15
N LEU A 244 9.49 -12.28 8.02
CA LEU A 244 9.51 -11.28 6.96
C LEU A 244 9.68 -9.88 7.53
N ILE A 245 10.47 -9.07 6.83
CA ILE A 245 10.66 -7.65 7.12
C ILE A 245 10.51 -6.83 5.84
N ARG A 246 10.22 -5.54 5.99
CA ARG A 246 10.08 -4.60 4.89
C ARG A 246 11.16 -3.52 4.94
N PHE A 247 11.98 -3.45 3.92
CA PHE A 247 12.89 -2.34 3.67
C PHE A 247 12.21 -1.24 2.85
N CYS A 248 12.77 -0.02 2.92
CA CYS A 248 12.38 1.10 2.07
C CYS A 248 13.58 1.52 1.22
N PHE A 249 13.48 1.36 -0.09
CA PHE A 249 14.55 1.74 -1.03
C PHE A 249 14.39 3.17 -1.61
N ALA A 250 13.42 3.95 -1.13
CA ALA A 250 13.30 5.37 -1.46
C ALA A 250 14.38 6.19 -0.72
N LYS A 251 15.64 5.93 -1.06
CA LYS A 251 16.84 6.54 -0.48
C LYS A 251 17.84 6.91 -1.59
N ASP A 252 18.82 7.75 -1.27
CA ASP A 252 19.95 7.97 -2.15
C ASP A 252 20.82 6.70 -2.22
N ASN A 253 21.65 6.62 -3.28
CA ASN A 253 22.47 5.44 -3.51
C ASN A 253 23.51 5.21 -2.41
N PHE A 254 24.07 6.29 -1.85
CA PHE A 254 25.04 6.19 -0.75
C PHE A 254 24.41 5.50 0.48
N THR A 255 23.18 5.88 0.83
CA THR A 255 22.43 5.24 1.94
C THR A 255 22.13 3.78 1.64
N LEU A 256 21.73 3.45 0.40
CA LEU A 256 21.45 2.07 -0.01
C LEU A 256 22.72 1.19 0.05
N GLU A 257 23.85 1.69 -0.44
CA GLU A 257 25.15 1.00 -0.41
C GLU A 257 25.61 0.77 1.04
N ALA A 258 25.54 1.80 1.88
CA ALA A 258 25.95 1.71 3.28
C ALA A 258 25.10 0.70 4.06
N ALA A 259 23.78 0.68 3.81
CA ALA A 259 22.88 -0.29 4.42
C ALA A 259 23.14 -1.71 3.91
N ALA A 260 23.24 -1.90 2.59
CA ALA A 260 23.46 -3.21 1.98
C ALA A 260 24.78 -3.85 2.41
N LYS A 261 25.86 -3.04 2.54
CA LYS A 261 27.14 -3.53 3.08
C LYS A 261 26.95 -4.17 4.46
N LYS A 262 26.27 -3.48 5.37
CA LYS A 262 25.99 -3.98 6.73
C LYS A 262 25.08 -5.21 6.71
N LEU A 263 24.07 -5.23 5.86
CA LEU A 263 23.15 -6.36 5.71
C LEU A 263 23.82 -7.60 5.14
N SER A 264 24.86 -7.45 4.32
CA SER A 264 25.64 -8.56 3.77
C SER A 264 26.63 -9.17 4.74
N GLU A 265 26.92 -8.51 5.87
CA GLU A 265 27.80 -8.96 6.93
C GLU A 265 27.05 -9.76 8.03
N ILE A 266 25.71 -9.86 7.94
CA ILE A 266 24.83 -10.59 8.89
C ILE A 266 24.67 -12.08 8.44
#